data_45cf5d295bb32588e2a83ff73fd581c5
#
_entry.id   45cf5d295bb32588e2a83ff73fd581c5
#
_cell.length_a   1.000
_cell.length_b   1.000
_cell.length_c   1.000
_cell.angle_alpha   90.00
_cell.angle_beta   90.00
_cell.angle_gamma   90.00
#
_symmetry.space_group_name_H-M   'P 1'
#
loop_
_entity.id
_entity.type
_entity.pdbx_description
1 polymer ?
#
loop_
_entity_poly.entity_id
_entity_poly.type
_entity_poly.pdbx_seq_one_letter_code
_entity_poly.pdbx_strand_id
1 'polypeptide(L)'
;EIRLSLVGSEMCIRDSMEHLQVEAVPDIYVSENGYKVILQGRGLGAIIGRRGETLDAIQQLTNYAVNHGQSKRVRIHIDAEGYRAKREESLQRLAVKVAGKVVKYRKNMTLEPMNAYERHVIHAALQDYPNVTTYSTGVEPNRRTVVAYAPGQK
;
A
#
# COMPACT_ATOMS: atom_id res chain seq x y z
N GLU A 1 -15.97 -19.75 17.30
CA GLU A 1 -16.05 -18.86 16.11
C GLU A 1 -14.70 -18.24 15.75
N ILE A 2 -13.92 -17.73 16.70
CA ILE A 2 -12.60 -17.12 16.48
C ILE A 2 -11.61 -18.12 15.85
N ARG A 3 -11.62 -19.38 16.30
CA ARG A 3 -10.76 -20.45 15.74
C ARG A 3 -11.10 -20.80 14.29
N LEU A 4 -12.38 -20.80 13.92
CA LEU A 4 -12.84 -21.09 12.56
C LEU A 4 -12.45 -20.00 11.57
N SER A 5 -12.52 -18.73 11.98
CA SER A 5 -12.09 -17.61 11.13
C SER A 5 -10.57 -17.54 10.93
N LEU A 6 -9.79 -17.94 11.93
CA LEU A 6 -8.34 -18.10 11.85
C LEU A 6 -7.93 -19.19 10.84
N VAL A 7 -8.55 -20.36 10.94
CA VAL A 7 -8.30 -21.49 10.03
C VAL A 7 -8.69 -21.14 8.59
N GLY A 8 -9.82 -20.43 8.40
CA GLY A 8 -10.25 -19.98 7.08
C GLY A 8 -9.32 -18.93 6.47
N SER A 9 -8.80 -18.00 7.28
CA SER A 9 -7.84 -16.99 6.80
C SER A 9 -6.48 -17.60 6.46
N GLU A 10 -5.98 -18.51 7.30
CA GLU A 10 -4.72 -19.21 7.06
C GLU A 10 -4.79 -20.07 5.79
N MET A 11 -5.90 -20.79 5.58
CA MET A 11 -6.11 -21.60 4.39
C MET A 11 -6.19 -20.74 3.11
N CYS A 12 -6.95 -19.67 3.11
CA CYS A 12 -7.06 -18.77 1.96
C CYS A 12 -5.72 -18.12 1.59
N ILE A 13 -4.93 -17.70 2.58
CA ILE A 13 -3.60 -17.13 2.38
C ILE A 13 -2.65 -18.19 1.85
N ARG A 14 -2.66 -19.39 2.42
CA ARG A 14 -1.80 -20.51 2.00
C ARG A 14 -2.10 -20.93 0.57
N ASP A 15 -3.37 -21.07 0.18
CA ASP A 15 -3.78 -21.38 -1.18
C ASP A 15 -3.30 -20.31 -2.18
N SER A 16 -3.40 -19.04 -1.80
CA SER A 16 -2.90 -17.92 -2.61
C SER A 16 -1.38 -17.98 -2.79
N MET A 17 -0.64 -18.34 -1.74
CA MET A 17 0.83 -18.48 -1.79
C MET A 17 1.26 -19.67 -2.65
N GLU A 18 0.55 -20.81 -2.57
CA GLU A 18 0.82 -22.00 -3.37
C GLU A 18 0.62 -21.71 -4.86
N HIS A 19 -0.47 -21.03 -5.24
CA HIS A 19 -0.71 -20.60 -6.62
C HIS A 19 0.35 -19.63 -7.16
N LEU A 20 0.92 -18.79 -6.31
CA LEU A 20 1.99 -17.86 -6.67
C LEU A 20 3.40 -18.49 -6.59
N GLN A 21 3.49 -19.77 -6.23
CA GLN A 21 4.76 -20.50 -6.05
C GLN A 21 5.74 -19.78 -5.08
N VAL A 22 5.22 -19.27 -3.98
CA VAL A 22 5.99 -18.54 -2.99
C VAL A 22 6.16 -19.37 -1.73
N GLU A 23 7.40 -19.53 -1.30
CA GLU A 23 7.75 -20.16 -0.02
C GLU A 23 7.68 -19.10 1.10
N ALA A 24 6.48 -18.78 1.55
CA ALA A 24 6.27 -17.86 2.65
C ALA A 24 5.47 -18.51 3.79
N VAL A 25 5.78 -18.12 5.01
CA VAL A 25 5.08 -18.57 6.22
C VAL A 25 4.29 -17.38 6.79
N PRO A 26 2.99 -17.55 7.05
CA PRO A 26 2.20 -16.52 7.69
C PRO A 26 2.36 -16.58 9.20
N ASP A 27 2.82 -15.50 9.80
CA ASP A 27 2.78 -15.27 11.24
C ASP A 27 1.52 -14.47 11.59
N ILE A 28 0.65 -15.06 12.41
CA ILE A 28 -0.64 -14.46 12.74
C ILE A 28 -0.62 -13.89 14.15
N TYR A 29 -0.92 -12.62 14.28
CA TYR A 29 -1.04 -11.89 15.53
C TYR A 29 -2.47 -11.45 15.77
N VAL A 30 -2.96 -11.64 17.00
CA VAL A 30 -4.27 -11.15 17.44
C VAL A 30 -4.15 -9.66 17.76
N SER A 31 -5.05 -8.85 17.21
CA SER A 31 -5.18 -7.42 17.48
C SER A 31 -6.55 -7.12 18.09
N GLU A 32 -6.71 -5.99 18.77
CA GLU A 32 -7.99 -5.58 19.39
C GLU A 32 -9.17 -5.59 18.42
N ASN A 33 -8.94 -5.29 17.14
CA ASN A 33 -9.98 -5.18 16.12
C ASN A 33 -9.91 -6.25 15.02
N GLY A 34 -9.13 -7.33 15.23
CA GLY A 34 -8.99 -8.39 14.22
C GLY A 34 -7.64 -9.10 14.27
N TYR A 35 -7.10 -9.43 13.11
CA TYR A 35 -5.85 -10.16 12.97
C TYR A 35 -4.85 -9.41 12.09
N LYS A 36 -3.59 -9.43 12.49
CA LYS A 36 -2.47 -9.00 11.68
C LYS A 36 -1.68 -10.23 11.23
N VAL A 37 -1.54 -10.38 9.91
CA VAL A 37 -0.78 -11.47 9.30
C VAL A 37 0.48 -10.89 8.69
N ILE A 38 1.63 -11.38 9.10
CA ILE A 38 2.92 -10.99 8.54
C ILE A 38 3.44 -12.16 7.73
N LEU A 39 3.64 -11.94 6.43
CA LEU A 39 4.23 -12.92 5.54
C LEU A 39 5.75 -12.79 5.58
N GLN A 40 6.45 -13.89 5.90
CA GLN A 40 7.90 -13.97 5.92
C GLN A 40 8.36 -15.10 5.02
N GLY A 41 9.45 -14.92 4.29
CA GLY A 41 9.99 -15.98 3.45
C GLY A 41 10.67 -15.49 2.18
N ARG A 42 10.81 -16.40 1.22
CA ARG A 42 11.46 -16.13 -0.07
C ARG A 42 10.42 -15.89 -1.17
N GLY A 43 10.77 -15.03 -2.13
CA GLY A 43 9.90 -14.78 -3.28
C GLY A 43 8.71 -13.83 -2.99
N LEU A 44 8.69 -13.13 -1.87
CA LEU A 44 7.62 -12.21 -1.48
C LEU A 44 7.31 -11.14 -2.52
N GLY A 45 8.25 -10.86 -3.44
CA GLY A 45 8.03 -9.93 -4.55
C GLY A 45 6.81 -10.28 -5.41
N ALA A 46 6.51 -11.57 -5.60
CA ALA A 46 5.32 -12.02 -6.33
C ALA A 46 4.03 -11.73 -5.56
N ILE A 47 4.05 -11.92 -4.22
CA ILE A 47 2.91 -11.60 -3.35
C ILE A 47 2.71 -10.08 -3.22
N ILE A 48 3.78 -9.32 -3.16
CA ILE A 48 3.71 -7.86 -3.11
C ILE A 48 3.17 -7.34 -4.45
N GLY A 49 3.73 -7.84 -5.56
CA GLY A 49 3.39 -7.38 -6.89
C GLY A 49 3.89 -5.96 -7.17
N ARG A 50 3.48 -5.41 -8.30
CA ARG A 50 3.84 -4.05 -8.68
C ARG A 50 3.19 -3.05 -7.73
N ARG A 51 4.00 -2.33 -6.93
CA ARG A 51 3.56 -1.30 -5.98
C ARG A 51 2.62 -1.80 -4.88
N GLY A 52 2.65 -3.10 -4.57
CA GLY A 52 1.78 -3.68 -3.55
C GLY A 52 0.37 -4.04 -4.05
N GLU A 53 0.09 -3.96 -5.35
CA GLU A 53 -1.23 -4.23 -5.93
C GLU A 53 -1.69 -5.67 -5.65
N THR A 54 -0.79 -6.65 -5.77
CA THR A 54 -1.10 -8.05 -5.47
C THR A 54 -1.37 -8.25 -3.98
N LEU A 55 -0.58 -7.64 -3.11
CA LEU A 55 -0.78 -7.69 -1.67
C LEU A 55 -2.13 -7.10 -1.24
N ASP A 56 -2.53 -5.99 -1.86
CA ASP A 56 -3.83 -5.36 -1.63
C ASP A 56 -4.98 -6.27 -2.11
N ALA A 57 -4.83 -6.93 -3.26
CA ALA A 57 -5.82 -7.88 -3.77
C ALA A 57 -5.96 -9.10 -2.84
N ILE A 58 -4.85 -9.68 -2.40
CA ILE A 58 -4.85 -10.81 -1.44
C ILE A 58 -5.55 -10.40 -0.14
N GLN A 59 -5.24 -9.22 0.38
CA GLN A 59 -5.90 -8.71 1.59
C GLN A 59 -7.42 -8.57 1.40
N GLN A 60 -7.88 -8.02 0.27
CA GLN A 60 -9.30 -7.88 -0.02
C GLN A 60 -10.00 -9.23 -0.14
N LEU A 61 -9.42 -10.16 -0.89
CA LEU A 61 -9.96 -11.51 -1.06
C LEU A 61 -10.04 -12.26 0.28
N THR A 62 -8.99 -12.20 1.09
CA THR A 62 -8.97 -12.82 2.42
C THR A 62 -10.02 -12.21 3.34
N ASN A 63 -10.15 -10.89 3.38
CA ASN A 63 -11.20 -10.24 4.17
C ASN A 63 -12.60 -10.63 3.68
N TYR A 64 -12.81 -10.75 2.37
CA TYR A 64 -14.08 -11.21 1.82
C TYR A 64 -14.38 -12.67 2.21
N ALA A 65 -13.42 -13.57 1.97
CA ALA A 65 -13.59 -15.00 2.23
C ALA A 65 -13.89 -15.30 3.71
N VAL A 66 -13.16 -14.64 4.63
CA VAL A 66 -13.33 -14.85 6.07
C VAL A 66 -14.66 -14.27 6.57
N ASN A 67 -15.12 -13.17 6.01
CA ASN A 67 -16.37 -12.53 6.44
C ASN A 67 -17.62 -13.02 5.70
N HIS A 68 -17.44 -13.88 4.67
CA HIS A 68 -18.57 -14.44 3.95
C HIS A 68 -19.36 -15.38 4.84
N GLY A 69 -20.65 -15.11 5.01
CA GLY A 69 -21.55 -15.91 5.87
C GLY A 69 -21.36 -15.72 7.38
N GLN A 70 -20.52 -14.77 7.83
CA GLN A 70 -20.32 -14.49 9.25
C GLN A 70 -21.22 -13.33 9.72
N SER A 71 -21.81 -13.48 10.90
CA SER A 71 -22.62 -12.45 11.54
C SER A 71 -21.76 -11.32 12.12
N LYS A 72 -20.55 -11.62 12.57
CA LYS A 72 -19.59 -10.66 13.11
C LYS A 72 -18.41 -10.48 12.17
N ARG A 73 -18.22 -9.26 11.67
CA ARG A 73 -17.10 -8.96 10.78
C ARG A 73 -15.78 -8.93 11.51
N VAL A 74 -14.80 -9.63 10.96
CA VAL A 74 -13.40 -9.66 11.42
C VAL A 74 -12.55 -8.89 10.42
N ARG A 75 -11.64 -8.05 10.91
CA ARG A 75 -10.71 -7.32 10.08
C ARG A 75 -9.37 -8.06 10.03
N ILE A 76 -8.89 -8.37 8.83
CA ILE A 76 -7.59 -9.01 8.62
C ILE A 76 -6.69 -8.02 7.92
N HIS A 77 -5.51 -7.80 8.47
CA HIS A 77 -4.48 -6.94 7.89
C HIS A 77 -3.27 -7.79 7.51
N ILE A 78 -2.94 -7.84 6.21
CA ILE A 78 -1.83 -8.63 5.67
C ILE A 78 -0.70 -7.69 5.28
N ASP A 79 0.51 -7.98 5.75
CA ASP A 79 1.73 -7.28 5.36
C ASP A 79 2.84 -8.28 5.02
N ALA A 80 3.75 -7.89 4.15
CA ALA A 80 4.90 -8.67 3.71
C ALA A 80 6.19 -7.97 4.17
N GLU A 81 6.78 -8.46 5.26
CA GLU A 81 8.05 -7.96 5.84
C GLU A 81 8.13 -6.43 5.99
N GLY A 82 7.03 -5.79 6.37
CA GLY A 82 6.97 -4.33 6.55
C GLY A 82 7.01 -3.57 5.22
N TYR A 83 6.57 -4.20 4.11
CA TYR A 83 6.57 -3.58 2.79
C TYR A 83 5.85 -2.23 2.78
N ARG A 84 4.66 -2.13 3.43
CA ARG A 84 3.87 -0.91 3.43
C ARG A 84 4.61 0.29 4.02
N ALA A 85 5.29 0.10 5.16
CA ALA A 85 6.10 1.14 5.79
C ALA A 85 7.32 1.53 4.94
N LYS A 86 8.03 0.55 4.38
CA LYS A 86 9.16 0.79 3.47
C LYS A 86 8.73 1.52 2.20
N ARG A 87 7.55 1.19 1.67
CA ARG A 87 6.98 1.84 0.49
C ARG A 87 6.63 3.30 0.77
N GLU A 88 5.98 3.57 1.89
CA GLU A 88 5.64 4.92 2.33
C GLU A 88 6.88 5.80 2.47
N GLU A 89 7.91 5.31 3.15
CA GLU A 89 9.19 6.01 3.29
C GLU A 89 9.86 6.29 1.93
N SER A 90 9.79 5.32 1.01
CA SER A 90 10.31 5.48 -0.35
C SER A 90 9.56 6.56 -1.12
N LEU A 91 8.23 6.65 -0.96
CA LEU A 91 7.40 7.69 -1.58
C LEU A 91 7.70 9.08 -1.00
N GLN A 92 7.89 9.20 0.31
CA GLN A 92 8.28 10.46 0.95
C GLN A 92 9.63 10.96 0.42
N ARG A 93 10.62 10.07 0.32
CA ARG A 93 11.94 10.40 -0.28
C ARG A 93 11.82 10.81 -1.75
N LEU A 94 10.99 10.10 -2.52
CA LEU A 94 10.70 10.45 -3.92
C LEU A 94 10.07 11.84 -4.03
N ALA A 95 9.10 12.16 -3.18
CA ALA A 95 8.42 13.45 -3.15
C ALA A 95 9.43 14.60 -2.96
N VAL A 96 10.25 14.52 -1.92
CA VAL A 96 11.28 15.55 -1.62
C VAL A 96 12.28 15.68 -2.78
N LYS A 97 12.74 14.56 -3.36
CA LYS A 97 13.65 14.58 -4.50
C LYS A 97 13.04 15.25 -5.73
N VAL A 98 11.77 15.00 -6.00
CA VAL A 98 11.06 15.60 -7.14
C VAL A 98 10.79 17.08 -6.88
N ALA A 99 10.37 17.45 -5.67
CA ALA A 99 10.17 18.85 -5.28
C ALA A 99 11.45 19.68 -5.47
N GLY A 100 12.60 19.18 -5.05
CA GLY A 100 13.88 19.83 -5.29
C GLY A 100 14.18 20.06 -6.78
N LYS A 101 13.84 19.11 -7.65
CA LYS A 101 13.97 19.27 -9.10
C LYS A 101 13.00 20.32 -9.66
N VAL A 102 11.74 20.29 -9.20
CA VAL A 102 10.70 21.25 -9.61
C VAL A 102 11.13 22.67 -9.27
N VAL A 103 11.62 22.92 -8.07
CA VAL A 103 12.13 24.24 -7.66
C VAL A 103 13.36 24.65 -8.47
N LYS A 104 14.32 23.74 -8.65
CA LYS A 104 15.56 24.02 -9.39
C LYS A 104 15.31 24.37 -10.86
N TYR A 105 14.45 23.61 -11.53
CA TYR A 105 14.21 23.77 -12.97
C TYR A 105 12.98 24.64 -13.29
N ARG A 106 12.18 25.01 -12.28
CA ARG A 106 10.92 25.77 -12.40
C ARG A 106 9.93 25.12 -13.39
N LYS A 107 9.90 23.77 -13.42
CA LYS A 107 9.05 22.98 -14.28
C LYS A 107 8.24 22.00 -13.46
N ASN A 108 6.96 21.88 -13.79
CA ASN A 108 6.09 20.89 -13.18
C ASN A 108 6.54 19.47 -13.54
N MET A 109 6.44 18.55 -12.59
CA MET A 109 6.75 17.15 -12.81
C MET A 109 5.55 16.28 -12.45
N THR A 110 5.18 15.38 -13.36
CA THR A 110 4.13 14.39 -13.15
C THR A 110 4.76 13.09 -12.71
N LEU A 111 4.27 12.55 -11.60
CA LEU A 111 4.67 11.25 -11.10
C LEU A 111 3.94 10.11 -11.83
N GLU A 112 4.39 8.90 -11.64
CA GLU A 112 3.71 7.73 -12.18
C GLU A 112 2.32 7.53 -11.53
N PRO A 113 1.41 6.78 -12.17
CA PRO A 113 0.13 6.43 -11.56
C PRO A 113 0.33 5.71 -10.23
N MET A 114 -0.47 6.04 -9.25
CA MET A 114 -0.44 5.46 -7.90
C MET A 114 -1.83 5.48 -7.28
N ASN A 115 -2.06 4.61 -6.30
CA ASN A 115 -3.34 4.52 -5.61
C ASN A 115 -3.61 5.78 -4.74
N ALA A 116 -4.84 5.90 -4.23
CA ALA A 116 -5.27 7.08 -3.48
C ALA A 116 -4.43 7.33 -2.21
N TYR A 117 -4.06 6.26 -1.50
CA TYR A 117 -3.21 6.35 -0.31
C TYR A 117 -1.81 6.85 -0.66
N GLU A 118 -1.17 6.29 -1.68
CA GLU A 118 0.16 6.72 -2.14
C GLU A 118 0.18 8.19 -2.57
N ARG A 119 -0.88 8.65 -3.28
CA ARG A 119 -1.01 10.07 -3.63
C ARG A 119 -1.13 10.95 -2.39
N HIS A 120 -1.88 10.50 -1.38
CA HIS A 120 -1.99 11.21 -0.11
C HIS A 120 -0.64 11.33 0.59
N VAL A 121 0.17 10.28 0.61
CA VAL A 121 1.55 10.31 1.18
C VAL A 121 2.41 11.39 0.50
N ILE A 122 2.35 11.48 -0.85
CA ILE A 122 3.07 12.52 -1.59
C ILE A 122 2.56 13.92 -1.24
N HIS A 123 1.23 14.11 -1.18
CA HIS A 123 0.64 15.40 -0.83
C HIS A 123 1.03 15.83 0.59
N ALA A 124 0.94 14.93 1.56
CA ALA A 124 1.31 15.19 2.95
C ALA A 124 2.82 15.52 3.09
N ALA A 125 3.68 14.78 2.39
CA ALA A 125 5.12 15.01 2.44
C ALA A 125 5.56 16.37 1.86
N LEU A 126 4.74 16.95 0.98
CA LEU A 126 5.05 18.22 0.32
C LEU A 126 4.15 19.39 0.75
N GLN A 127 3.29 19.19 1.73
CA GLN A 127 2.34 20.22 2.19
C GLN A 127 3.03 21.52 2.58
N ASP A 128 4.15 21.43 3.29
CA ASP A 128 4.92 22.56 3.78
C ASP A 128 6.22 22.79 3.01
N TYR A 129 6.35 22.16 1.82
CA TYR A 129 7.57 22.32 1.02
C TYR A 129 7.55 23.64 0.26
N PRO A 130 8.59 24.51 0.41
CA PRO A 130 8.57 25.87 -0.13
C PRO A 130 8.54 25.87 -1.68
N ASN A 131 7.75 26.80 -2.25
CA ASN A 131 7.63 27.05 -3.68
C ASN A 131 7.12 25.86 -4.50
N VAL A 132 6.40 24.94 -3.86
CA VAL A 132 5.82 23.75 -4.52
C VAL A 132 4.36 23.60 -4.09
N THR A 133 3.52 23.22 -5.04
CA THR A 133 2.16 22.74 -4.78
C THR A 133 1.94 21.39 -5.43
N THR A 134 0.96 20.64 -4.93
CA THR A 134 0.66 19.31 -5.45
C THR A 134 -0.82 19.15 -5.73
N TYR A 135 -1.15 18.51 -6.85
CA TYR A 135 -2.51 18.13 -7.19
C TYR A 135 -2.56 16.79 -7.92
N SER A 136 -3.70 16.12 -7.85
CA SER A 136 -3.91 14.86 -8.55
C SER A 136 -4.66 15.08 -9.86
N THR A 137 -4.23 14.40 -10.93
CA THR A 137 -4.84 14.46 -12.26
C THR A 137 -5.08 13.08 -12.83
N GLY A 138 -6.04 12.95 -13.76
CA GLY A 138 -6.40 11.68 -14.39
C GLY A 138 -7.50 10.94 -13.65
N VAL A 139 -7.86 9.76 -14.18
CA VAL A 139 -8.91 8.86 -13.68
C VAL A 139 -8.26 7.54 -13.26
N GLU A 140 -8.79 6.90 -12.20
CA GLU A 140 -8.33 5.57 -11.79
C GLU A 140 -8.48 4.55 -12.93
N PRO A 141 -7.54 3.62 -13.12
CA PRO A 141 -6.36 3.36 -12.29
C PRO A 141 -5.13 4.21 -12.68
N ASN A 142 -5.24 5.14 -13.62
CA ASN A 142 -4.12 5.92 -14.17
C ASN A 142 -3.96 7.31 -13.51
N ARG A 143 -4.64 7.54 -12.39
CA ARG A 143 -4.56 8.81 -11.68
C ARG A 143 -3.19 9.04 -11.06
N ARG A 144 -2.67 10.28 -11.18
CA ARG A 144 -1.27 10.65 -10.89
C ARG A 144 -1.22 11.89 -10.02
N THR A 145 -0.12 12.05 -9.30
CA THR A 145 0.20 13.32 -8.62
C THR A 145 1.13 14.14 -9.50
N VAL A 146 0.79 15.42 -9.63
CA VAL A 146 1.64 16.44 -10.24
C VAL A 146 2.23 17.29 -9.13
N VAL A 147 3.56 17.46 -9.18
CA VAL A 147 4.29 18.39 -8.33
C VAL A 147 4.58 19.63 -9.17
N ALA A 148 3.96 20.74 -8.81
CA ALA A 148 3.99 21.97 -9.59
C ALA A 148 4.81 23.07 -8.90
N TYR A 149 5.51 23.88 -9.68
CA TYR A 149 6.22 25.03 -9.19
C TYR A 149 5.22 26.15 -8.84
N ALA A 150 5.25 26.62 -7.60
CA ALA A 150 4.35 27.66 -7.08
C ALA A 150 5.14 28.69 -6.26
N PRO A 151 5.73 29.69 -6.90
CA PRO A 151 6.55 30.67 -6.21
C PRO A 151 5.70 31.47 -5.20
N GLY A 152 6.22 31.60 -3.96
CA GLY A 152 5.55 32.33 -2.89
C GLY A 152 4.59 31.52 -2.02
N GLN A 153 4.37 30.25 -2.30
CA GLN A 153 3.73 29.34 -1.34
C GLN A 153 4.77 28.87 -0.30
N LYS A 154 4.39 29.08 0.98
CA LYS A 154 5.10 28.52 2.15
C LYS A 154 4.55 27.16 2.44
#